data_1247e5104ffffbc025278b3fd673c28f
#
_entry.id   1247e5104ffffbc025278b3fd673c28f
#
_cell.length_a   1.000
_cell.length_b   1.000
_cell.length_c   1.000
_cell.angle_alpha   90.00
_cell.angle_beta   90.00
_cell.angle_gamma   90.00
#
_symmetry.space_group_name_H-M   'P 1'
#
loop_
_entity.id
_entity.type
_entity.pdbx_description
1 polymer ?
#
loop_
_entity_poly.entity_id
_entity_poly.type
_entity_poly.pdbx_seq_one_letter_code
_entity_poly.pdbx_strand_id
1 'polypeptide(L)'
;MAADRAVQRRAADRGRRHDGGRGRVIDLSLNEVETLSAKAARGAGFSWGLAEDVGRAARRIAVEADNWSLAMLSLAEHAQSFEPPSPARAARWRSGEADIATGRPLCPIRTAALLLDEPLPANAMPLTILDVGLPVWLDAMLRCSAMGVARPMARAARADVVIERRAETEQPATSQRGGIDERMLAALNSFAARTYVPESERSRLRGAGGGRVDDE
;
A
#
# COMPACT_ATOMS: atom_id res chain seq x y z
N MET A 1 -24.32 34.93 38.07
CA MET A 1 -23.66 35.22 36.79
C MET A 1 -22.13 35.03 36.78
N ALA A 2 -21.44 34.84 37.89
CA ALA A 2 -19.98 34.66 37.95
C ALA A 2 -19.54 33.16 37.88
N ALA A 3 -20.37 32.22 38.31
CA ALA A 3 -20.06 30.80 38.35
C ALA A 3 -20.02 30.13 36.98
N ASP A 4 -20.79 30.61 36.02
CA ASP A 4 -20.91 30.00 34.68
C ASP A 4 -19.68 30.28 33.78
N ARG A 5 -18.99 31.42 33.98
CA ARG A 5 -17.76 31.76 33.28
C ARG A 5 -16.53 30.96 33.75
N ALA A 6 -16.56 30.45 34.98
CA ALA A 6 -15.46 29.60 35.50
C ALA A 6 -15.53 28.18 34.96
N VAL A 7 -16.73 27.65 34.68
CA VAL A 7 -16.95 26.33 34.08
C VAL A 7 -16.53 26.32 32.61
N GLN A 8 -16.84 27.38 31.87
CA GLN A 8 -16.44 27.48 30.44
C GLN A 8 -14.90 27.65 30.26
N ARG A 9 -14.22 28.35 31.17
CA ARG A 9 -12.73 28.45 31.12
C ARG A 9 -12.04 27.12 31.44
N ARG A 10 -12.61 26.29 32.33
CA ARG A 10 -12.08 24.95 32.63
C ARG A 10 -12.30 23.92 31.51
N ALA A 11 -13.31 24.09 30.67
CA ALA A 11 -13.52 23.25 29.48
C ALA A 11 -12.54 23.59 28.35
N ALA A 12 -12.19 24.89 28.19
CA ALA A 12 -11.20 25.30 27.18
C ALA A 12 -9.74 24.89 27.51
N ASP A 13 -9.42 24.74 28.81
CA ASP A 13 -8.06 24.37 29.26
C ASP A 13 -7.80 22.87 29.27
N ARG A 14 -8.84 22.02 29.15
CA ARG A 14 -8.67 20.56 29.01
C ARG A 14 -8.25 20.11 27.62
N GLY A 15 -8.29 20.99 26.60
CA GLY A 15 -7.83 20.73 25.24
C GLY A 15 -6.33 20.91 25.02
N ARG A 16 -5.56 21.34 26.01
CA ARG A 16 -4.12 21.62 25.91
C ARG A 16 -3.23 20.72 26.79
N ARG A 17 -3.59 19.46 26.94
CA ARG A 17 -2.71 18.55 27.68
C ARG A 17 -2.20 17.44 26.78
N HIS A 18 -0.87 17.40 26.66
CA HIS A 18 0.00 16.38 26.13
C HIS A 18 0.13 16.27 24.60
N ASP A 19 0.81 17.21 24.01
CA ASP A 19 1.58 16.98 22.79
C ASP A 19 2.97 16.43 23.17
N GLY A 20 2.95 15.29 23.81
CA GLY A 20 4.14 14.49 24.13
C GLY A 20 4.46 13.56 22.96
N GLY A 21 5.18 14.02 21.93
CA GLY A 21 5.90 13.13 21.00
C GLY A 21 5.07 12.45 19.90
N ARG A 22 3.78 12.73 19.74
CA ARG A 22 3.02 12.29 18.56
C ARG A 22 3.27 13.28 17.43
N GLY A 23 3.93 12.81 16.36
CA GLY A 23 4.12 13.59 15.14
C GLY A 23 2.79 14.15 14.63
N ARG A 24 2.85 15.27 13.92
CA ARG A 24 1.68 15.89 13.28
C ARG A 24 1.08 14.88 12.29
N VAL A 25 -0.21 14.58 12.47
CA VAL A 25 -0.96 13.75 11.51
C VAL A 25 -1.48 14.66 10.41
N ILE A 26 -1.27 14.24 9.18
CA ILE A 26 -1.71 14.91 7.94
C ILE A 26 -2.80 14.04 7.32
N ASP A 27 -3.92 14.63 6.99
CA ASP A 27 -5.02 13.96 6.32
C ASP A 27 -4.86 14.06 4.80
N LEU A 28 -4.71 12.91 4.15
CA LEU A 28 -4.67 12.80 2.69
C LEU A 28 -6.03 12.33 2.16
N SER A 29 -6.42 12.82 0.98
CA SER A 29 -7.50 12.22 0.21
C SER A 29 -7.08 10.82 -0.26
N LEU A 30 -8.04 9.95 -0.55
CA LEU A 30 -7.72 8.60 -1.06
C LEU A 30 -6.97 8.62 -2.40
N ASN A 31 -7.15 9.65 -3.22
CA ASN A 31 -6.37 9.83 -4.45
C ASN A 31 -4.92 10.22 -4.17
N GLU A 32 -4.68 11.02 -3.13
CA GLU A 32 -3.31 11.34 -2.70
C GLU A 32 -2.63 10.11 -2.10
N VAL A 33 -3.34 9.30 -1.31
CA VAL A 33 -2.85 8.01 -0.81
C VAL A 33 -2.44 7.09 -1.97
N GLU A 34 -3.31 6.91 -2.96
CA GLU A 34 -3.06 6.10 -4.14
C GLU A 34 -1.85 6.59 -4.93
N THR A 35 -1.81 7.90 -5.22
CA THR A 35 -0.73 8.51 -6.01
C THR A 35 0.63 8.45 -5.29
N LEU A 36 0.65 8.77 -4.00
CA LEU A 36 1.87 8.70 -3.17
C LEU A 36 2.39 7.28 -3.11
N SER A 37 1.50 6.31 -2.84
CA SER A 37 1.86 4.90 -2.73
C SER A 37 2.38 4.33 -4.06
N ALA A 38 1.77 4.66 -5.19
CA ALA A 38 2.24 4.25 -6.51
C ALA A 38 3.66 4.81 -6.79
N LYS A 39 3.89 6.09 -6.52
CA LYS A 39 5.21 6.70 -6.68
C LYS A 39 6.25 6.07 -5.75
N ALA A 40 5.92 5.85 -4.49
CA ALA A 40 6.82 5.21 -3.53
C ALA A 40 7.14 3.77 -3.93
N ALA A 41 6.16 2.98 -4.38
CA ALA A 41 6.34 1.63 -4.89
C ALA A 41 7.26 1.62 -6.12
N ARG A 42 7.06 2.57 -7.05
CA ARG A 42 7.95 2.73 -8.20
C ARG A 42 9.38 3.02 -7.78
N GLY A 43 9.57 3.93 -6.84
CA GLY A 43 10.88 4.26 -6.26
C GLY A 43 11.52 3.14 -5.45
N ALA A 44 10.73 2.18 -4.95
CA ALA A 44 11.18 0.95 -4.31
C ALA A 44 11.57 -0.15 -5.31
N GLY A 45 11.32 0.04 -6.62
CA GLY A 45 11.74 -0.86 -7.70
C GLY A 45 10.64 -1.74 -8.29
N PHE A 46 9.37 -1.51 -7.97
CA PHE A 46 8.27 -2.17 -8.68
C PHE A 46 8.15 -1.61 -10.12
N SER A 47 7.70 -2.44 -11.07
CA SER A 47 7.35 -1.97 -12.42
C SER A 47 6.18 -0.98 -12.38
N TRP A 48 5.96 -0.20 -13.44
CA TRP A 48 4.89 0.79 -13.49
C TRP A 48 3.51 0.16 -13.19
N GLY A 49 3.13 -0.93 -13.87
CA GLY A 49 1.85 -1.61 -13.64
C GLY A 49 1.69 -2.09 -12.21
N LEU A 50 2.70 -2.77 -11.64
CA LEU A 50 2.66 -3.22 -10.25
C LEU A 50 2.62 -2.05 -9.25
N ALA A 51 3.27 -0.93 -9.55
CA ALA A 51 3.24 0.25 -8.70
C ALA A 51 1.84 0.89 -8.67
N GLU A 52 1.14 0.92 -9.79
CA GLU A 52 -0.26 1.36 -9.86
C GLU A 52 -1.19 0.41 -9.06
N ASP A 53 -0.96 -0.90 -9.15
CA ASP A 53 -1.70 -1.89 -8.35
C ASP A 53 -1.46 -1.68 -6.84
N VAL A 54 -0.22 -1.40 -6.44
CA VAL A 54 0.12 -1.03 -5.06
C VAL A 54 -0.63 0.23 -4.64
N GLY A 55 -0.70 1.25 -5.49
CA GLY A 55 -1.48 2.47 -5.21
C GLY A 55 -2.94 2.16 -4.93
N ARG A 56 -3.59 1.39 -5.81
CA ARG A 56 -4.98 0.95 -5.64
C ARG A 56 -5.19 0.12 -4.37
N ALA A 57 -4.25 -0.78 -4.05
CA ALA A 57 -4.30 -1.58 -2.83
C ALA A 57 -4.11 -0.72 -1.56
N ALA A 58 -3.18 0.26 -1.58
CA ALA A 58 -2.97 1.20 -0.48
C ALA A 58 -4.23 2.01 -0.17
N ARG A 59 -4.93 2.48 -1.21
CA ARG A 59 -6.22 3.15 -1.07
C ARG A 59 -7.25 2.25 -0.36
N ARG A 60 -7.33 0.97 -0.69
CA ARG A 60 -8.23 0.01 -0.02
C ARG A 60 -7.86 -0.19 1.44
N ILE A 61 -6.57 -0.36 1.74
CA ILE A 61 -6.10 -0.49 3.12
C ILE A 61 -6.44 0.77 3.92
N ALA A 62 -6.29 1.98 3.34
CA ALA A 62 -6.60 3.24 4.00
C ALA A 62 -8.09 3.42 4.32
N VAL A 63 -8.99 2.84 3.52
CA VAL A 63 -10.44 2.84 3.79
C VAL A 63 -10.79 2.00 5.01
N GLU A 64 -10.06 0.92 5.25
CA GLU A 64 -10.40 -0.10 6.24
C GLU A 64 -9.59 0.01 7.53
N ALA A 65 -8.41 0.61 7.47
CA ALA A 65 -7.48 0.66 8.60
C ALA A 65 -6.59 1.90 8.58
N ASP A 66 -6.33 2.46 9.76
CA ASP A 66 -5.47 3.65 9.93
C ASP A 66 -3.96 3.38 9.74
N ASN A 67 -3.57 2.15 9.39
CA ASN A 67 -2.17 1.74 9.31
C ASN A 67 -1.62 1.61 7.88
N TRP A 68 -2.32 2.13 6.88
CA TRP A 68 -1.91 2.04 5.47
C TRP A 68 -0.48 2.58 5.22
N SER A 69 -0.11 3.67 5.88
CA SER A 69 1.19 4.32 5.71
C SER A 69 2.34 3.46 6.26
N LEU A 70 2.13 2.78 7.40
CA LEU A 70 3.09 1.83 7.94
C LEU A 70 3.23 0.60 7.02
N ALA A 71 2.11 0.07 6.53
CA ALA A 71 2.13 -1.04 5.58
C ALA A 71 2.89 -0.64 4.29
N MET A 72 2.66 0.58 3.78
CA MET A 72 3.35 1.09 2.59
C MET A 72 4.84 1.27 2.79
N LEU A 73 5.24 1.86 3.92
CA LEU A 73 6.66 2.04 4.25
C LEU A 73 7.36 0.67 4.36
N SER A 74 6.76 -0.26 5.10
CA SER A 74 7.29 -1.63 5.21
C SER A 74 7.42 -2.33 3.86
N LEU A 75 6.45 -2.17 2.96
CA LEU A 75 6.54 -2.72 1.60
C LEU A 75 7.70 -2.11 0.83
N ALA A 76 7.86 -0.78 0.89
CA ALA A 76 8.91 -0.07 0.15
C ALA A 76 10.32 -0.42 0.67
N GLU A 77 10.50 -0.53 1.97
CA GLU A 77 11.78 -0.90 2.61
C GLU A 77 12.20 -2.35 2.30
N HIS A 78 11.23 -3.27 2.22
CA HIS A 78 11.50 -4.70 2.01
C HIS A 78 11.30 -5.17 0.57
N ALA A 79 10.98 -4.27 -0.37
CA ALA A 79 10.64 -4.62 -1.77
C ALA A 79 11.66 -5.55 -2.44
N GLN A 80 12.95 -5.35 -2.15
CA GLN A 80 14.05 -6.13 -2.72
C GLN A 80 14.35 -7.45 -1.97
N SER A 81 13.80 -7.62 -0.76
CA SER A 81 13.99 -8.83 0.04
C SER A 81 12.99 -9.94 -0.31
N PHE A 82 11.89 -9.59 -0.96
CA PHE A 82 10.86 -10.54 -1.35
C PHE A 82 11.25 -11.33 -2.60
N GLU A 83 10.87 -12.62 -2.59
CA GLU A 83 11.01 -13.49 -3.75
C GLU A 83 9.75 -13.42 -4.63
N PRO A 84 9.88 -13.28 -5.97
CA PRO A 84 8.73 -13.43 -6.86
C PRO A 84 8.30 -14.90 -6.93
N PRO A 85 7.01 -15.20 -7.15
CA PRO A 85 6.59 -16.57 -7.40
C PRO A 85 7.27 -17.09 -8.69
N SER A 86 7.90 -18.28 -8.62
CA SER A 86 8.48 -18.90 -9.79
C SER A 86 7.39 -19.51 -10.69
N PRO A 87 7.63 -19.68 -12.00
CA PRO A 87 6.69 -20.35 -12.89
C PRO A 87 6.36 -21.80 -12.45
N ALA A 88 7.32 -22.52 -11.90
CA ALA A 88 7.11 -23.86 -11.37
C ALA A 88 6.16 -23.84 -10.14
N ARG A 89 6.36 -22.88 -9.24
CA ARG A 89 5.48 -22.67 -8.06
C ARG A 89 4.05 -22.32 -8.48
N ALA A 90 3.91 -21.44 -9.45
CA ALA A 90 2.61 -21.08 -10.02
C ALA A 90 1.90 -22.27 -10.70
N ALA A 91 2.63 -23.11 -11.42
CA ALA A 91 2.08 -24.34 -12.02
C ALA A 91 1.56 -25.31 -10.97
N ARG A 92 2.29 -25.50 -9.85
CA ARG A 92 1.83 -26.32 -8.73
C ARG A 92 0.52 -25.80 -8.12
N TRP A 93 0.41 -24.49 -7.93
CA TRP A 93 -0.84 -23.91 -7.41
C TRP A 93 -2.04 -24.18 -8.33
N ARG A 94 -1.83 -24.09 -9.65
CA ARG A 94 -2.91 -24.36 -10.64
C ARG A 94 -3.28 -25.83 -10.71
N SER A 95 -2.36 -26.75 -10.45
CA SER A 95 -2.67 -28.18 -10.37
C SER A 95 -3.30 -28.61 -9.04
N GLY A 96 -3.44 -27.69 -8.08
CA GLY A 96 -3.93 -28.01 -6.74
C GLY A 96 -2.92 -28.73 -5.85
N GLU A 97 -1.64 -28.71 -6.23
CA GLU A 97 -0.59 -29.29 -5.43
C GLU A 97 -0.21 -28.36 -4.26
N ALA A 98 0.23 -28.95 -3.15
CA ALA A 98 0.71 -28.20 -2.00
C ALA A 98 1.86 -27.27 -2.37
N ASP A 99 1.84 -26.06 -1.82
CA ASP A 99 2.91 -25.08 -1.99
C ASP A 99 4.20 -25.50 -1.26
N ILE A 100 5.34 -24.98 -1.69
CA ILE A 100 6.65 -25.26 -1.11
C ILE A 100 7.34 -23.93 -0.80
N ALA A 101 7.68 -23.73 0.47
CA ALA A 101 8.44 -22.57 0.92
C ALA A 101 9.87 -22.61 0.39
N THR A 102 10.40 -21.46 0.01
CA THR A 102 11.74 -21.32 -0.58
C THR A 102 12.75 -20.70 0.39
N GLY A 103 12.32 -20.38 1.63
CA GLY A 103 13.16 -19.78 2.67
C GLY A 103 13.19 -18.24 2.65
N ARG A 104 12.88 -17.60 1.50
CA ARG A 104 12.65 -16.14 1.43
C ARG A 104 11.16 -15.84 1.38
N PRO A 105 10.70 -14.74 2.03
CA PRO A 105 9.30 -14.39 1.98
C PRO A 105 8.85 -14.07 0.56
N LEU A 106 7.70 -14.60 0.18
CA LEU A 106 7.11 -14.41 -1.13
C LEU A 106 6.59 -12.97 -1.28
N CYS A 107 6.84 -12.38 -2.44
CA CYS A 107 6.36 -11.02 -2.75
C CYS A 107 4.84 -10.98 -2.83
N PRO A 108 4.13 -10.27 -1.94
CA PRO A 108 2.67 -10.26 -1.92
C PRO A 108 2.09 -9.64 -3.19
N ILE A 109 2.75 -8.61 -3.72
CA ILE A 109 2.29 -7.87 -4.90
C ILE A 109 2.38 -8.72 -6.16
N ARG A 110 3.55 -9.36 -6.39
CA ARG A 110 3.77 -10.23 -7.57
C ARG A 110 2.91 -11.49 -7.50
N THR A 111 2.68 -12.00 -6.30
CA THR A 111 1.79 -13.15 -6.07
C THR A 111 0.34 -12.78 -6.39
N ALA A 112 -0.14 -11.63 -5.89
CA ALA A 112 -1.48 -11.17 -6.21
C ALA A 112 -1.66 -10.91 -7.70
N ALA A 113 -0.71 -10.23 -8.35
CA ALA A 113 -0.76 -9.97 -9.79
C ALA A 113 -0.85 -11.28 -10.58
N LEU A 114 -0.02 -12.27 -10.26
CA LEU A 114 -0.06 -13.58 -10.90
C LEU A 114 -1.43 -14.26 -10.73
N LEU A 115 -2.02 -14.24 -9.53
CA LEU A 115 -3.32 -14.85 -9.27
C LEU A 115 -4.46 -14.09 -9.96
N LEU A 116 -4.32 -12.79 -10.19
CA LEU A 116 -5.30 -11.99 -10.93
C LEU A 116 -5.20 -12.21 -12.43
N ASP A 117 -3.99 -12.33 -12.97
CA ASP A 117 -3.74 -12.59 -14.39
C ASP A 117 -4.10 -14.04 -14.77
N GLU A 118 -3.82 -14.98 -13.87
CA GLU A 118 -4.08 -16.42 -14.06
C GLU A 118 -4.84 -16.99 -12.83
N PRO A 119 -6.16 -16.80 -12.77
CA PRO A 119 -6.95 -17.25 -11.62
C PRO A 119 -6.86 -18.75 -11.39
N LEU A 120 -6.83 -19.14 -10.12
CA LEU A 120 -6.85 -20.56 -9.74
C LEU A 120 -8.15 -21.25 -10.18
N PRO A 121 -8.07 -22.45 -10.73
CA PRO A 121 -9.28 -23.23 -11.03
C PRO A 121 -9.98 -23.64 -9.72
N ALA A 122 -11.29 -23.90 -9.81
CA ALA A 122 -12.10 -24.16 -8.64
C ALA A 122 -11.63 -25.36 -7.81
N ASN A 123 -11.09 -26.39 -8.47
CA ASN A 123 -10.57 -27.59 -7.84
C ASN A 123 -9.20 -27.41 -7.19
N ALA A 124 -8.52 -26.28 -7.44
CA ALA A 124 -7.27 -25.93 -6.77
C ALA A 124 -7.48 -25.05 -5.51
N MET A 125 -8.71 -24.76 -5.15
CA MET A 125 -9.04 -23.99 -3.95
C MET A 125 -9.78 -24.86 -2.91
N PRO A 126 -9.55 -24.68 -1.59
CA PRO A 126 -8.64 -23.69 -1.00
C PRO A 126 -7.17 -24.05 -1.20
N LEU A 127 -6.31 -23.04 -1.43
CA LEU A 127 -4.86 -23.20 -1.55
C LEU A 127 -4.15 -22.48 -0.41
N THR A 128 -3.26 -23.18 0.29
CA THR A 128 -2.35 -22.55 1.23
C THR A 128 -1.07 -22.12 0.52
N ILE A 129 -0.81 -20.82 0.47
CA ILE A 129 0.44 -20.23 -0.03
C ILE A 129 1.33 -19.97 1.18
N LEU A 130 2.52 -20.56 1.16
CA LEU A 130 3.44 -20.50 2.27
C LEU A 130 4.29 -19.23 2.19
N ASP A 131 4.56 -18.67 3.37
CA ASP A 131 5.60 -17.69 3.56
C ASP A 131 5.40 -16.37 2.78
N VAL A 132 4.20 -15.85 2.78
CA VAL A 132 3.88 -14.55 2.15
C VAL A 132 4.36 -13.41 3.03
N GLY A 133 5.20 -12.52 2.48
CA GLY A 133 5.58 -11.28 3.16
C GLY A 133 4.45 -10.27 3.14
N LEU A 134 4.21 -9.56 4.24
CA LEU A 134 3.19 -8.53 4.37
C LEU A 134 1.84 -8.93 3.75
N PRO A 135 1.17 -9.97 4.24
CA PRO A 135 0.00 -10.60 3.61
C PRO A 135 -1.20 -9.65 3.44
N VAL A 136 -1.24 -8.53 4.16
CA VAL A 136 -2.25 -7.47 3.99
C VAL A 136 -2.32 -6.94 2.56
N TRP A 137 -1.19 -6.93 1.85
CA TRP A 137 -1.12 -6.49 0.46
C TRP A 137 -1.74 -7.49 -0.50
N LEU A 138 -1.49 -8.79 -0.27
CA LEU A 138 -2.11 -9.85 -1.04
C LEU A 138 -3.63 -9.79 -0.91
N ASP A 139 -4.16 -9.69 0.31
CA ASP A 139 -5.60 -9.54 0.57
C ASP A 139 -6.17 -8.29 -0.11
N ALA A 140 -5.54 -7.12 0.08
CA ALA A 140 -6.01 -5.86 -0.50
C ALA A 140 -6.07 -5.88 -2.03
N MET A 141 -5.14 -6.56 -2.70
CA MET A 141 -5.15 -6.72 -4.15
C MET A 141 -6.23 -7.69 -4.63
N LEU A 142 -6.43 -8.81 -3.95
CA LEU A 142 -7.43 -9.83 -4.35
C LEU A 142 -8.88 -9.42 -4.09
N ARG A 143 -9.14 -8.35 -3.34
CA ARG A 143 -10.51 -7.92 -2.97
C ARG A 143 -11.45 -7.62 -4.14
N CYS A 144 -10.92 -7.33 -5.32
CA CYS A 144 -11.72 -7.09 -6.53
C CYS A 144 -11.86 -8.34 -7.41
N SER A 145 -11.52 -9.51 -6.89
CA SER A 145 -11.63 -10.78 -7.62
C SER A 145 -12.55 -11.76 -6.91
N ALA A 146 -12.82 -12.88 -7.56
CA ALA A 146 -13.55 -14.00 -6.96
C ALA A 146 -12.71 -14.79 -5.95
N MET A 147 -11.47 -14.37 -5.71
CA MET A 147 -10.55 -14.96 -4.72
C MET A 147 -10.38 -14.02 -3.53
N GLY A 148 -10.09 -14.56 -2.38
CA GLY A 148 -9.80 -13.80 -1.17
C GLY A 148 -8.92 -14.57 -0.22
N VAL A 149 -8.40 -13.87 0.80
CA VAL A 149 -7.66 -14.45 1.89
C VAL A 149 -8.63 -14.85 2.99
N ALA A 150 -8.66 -16.14 3.38
CA ALA A 150 -9.60 -16.68 4.35
C ALA A 150 -9.55 -16.00 5.72
N ARG A 151 -8.35 -15.56 6.13
CA ARG A 151 -8.12 -14.83 7.38
C ARG A 151 -7.11 -13.70 7.13
N PRO A 152 -7.58 -12.49 6.82
CA PRO A 152 -6.70 -11.35 6.60
C PRO A 152 -5.83 -11.06 7.83
N MET A 153 -4.52 -11.02 7.65
CA MET A 153 -3.56 -10.74 8.72
C MET A 153 -3.01 -9.31 8.58
N ALA A 154 -3.80 -8.33 8.99
CA ALA A 154 -3.53 -6.90 8.77
C ALA A 154 -2.17 -6.40 9.34
N ARG A 155 -1.56 -7.12 10.27
CA ARG A 155 -0.30 -6.70 10.94
C ARG A 155 0.82 -7.73 10.88
N ALA A 156 0.64 -8.84 10.19
CA ALA A 156 1.69 -9.84 10.09
C ALA A 156 2.77 -9.38 9.12
N ALA A 157 4.04 -9.46 9.53
CA ALA A 157 5.17 -9.21 8.63
C ALA A 157 5.39 -10.37 7.65
N ARG A 158 4.98 -11.60 8.03
CA ARG A 158 5.13 -12.83 7.26
C ARG A 158 4.11 -13.86 7.75
N ALA A 159 3.44 -14.57 6.84
CA ALA A 159 2.49 -15.62 7.19
C ALA A 159 2.22 -16.59 6.04
N ASP A 160 1.74 -17.78 6.38
CA ASP A 160 1.08 -18.66 5.43
C ASP A 160 -0.36 -18.16 5.23
N VAL A 161 -0.80 -18.14 3.99
CA VAL A 161 -2.06 -17.53 3.59
C VAL A 161 -2.94 -18.55 2.88
N VAL A 162 -4.19 -18.67 3.29
CA VAL A 162 -5.16 -19.52 2.61
C VAL A 162 -5.95 -18.70 1.61
N ILE A 163 -5.84 -19.06 0.34
CA ILE A 163 -6.64 -18.49 -0.75
C ILE A 163 -7.88 -19.34 -0.94
N GLU A 164 -9.03 -18.70 -0.93
CA GLU A 164 -10.33 -19.34 -1.10
C GLU A 164 -11.22 -18.53 -2.06
N ARG A 165 -12.33 -19.14 -2.48
CA ARG A 165 -13.38 -18.40 -3.19
C ARG A 165 -14.04 -17.42 -2.25
N ARG A 166 -14.18 -16.18 -2.72
CA ARG A 166 -14.92 -15.15 -2.01
C ARG A 166 -16.39 -15.20 -2.40
N ALA A 167 -17.28 -15.21 -1.41
CA ALA A 167 -18.68 -14.87 -1.63
C ALA A 167 -18.77 -13.37 -1.97
N GLU A 168 -19.85 -12.95 -2.66
CA GLU A 168 -20.04 -11.57 -3.11
C GLU A 168 -19.64 -10.52 -2.05
N THR A 169 -18.97 -9.49 -2.54
CA THR A 169 -18.18 -8.54 -1.74
C THR A 169 -19.07 -7.65 -0.90
N GLU A 170 -18.91 -7.66 0.40
CA GLU A 170 -19.33 -6.55 1.25
C GLU A 170 -18.62 -5.27 0.79
N GLN A 171 -19.37 -4.21 0.55
CA GLN A 171 -18.78 -2.91 0.27
C GLN A 171 -18.06 -2.41 1.53
N PRO A 172 -16.81 -1.99 1.44
CA PRO A 172 -16.07 -1.50 2.60
C PRO A 172 -16.68 -0.20 3.13
N ALA A 173 -16.56 0.00 4.43
CA ALA A 173 -16.94 1.25 5.09
C ALA A 173 -16.23 2.44 4.43
N THR A 174 -16.98 3.51 4.20
CA THR A 174 -16.52 4.66 3.41
C THR A 174 -15.75 5.68 4.26
N SER A 175 -14.49 5.40 4.59
CA SER A 175 -13.59 6.51 4.90
C SER A 175 -13.18 7.18 3.58
N GLN A 176 -13.19 8.52 3.55
CA GLN A 176 -12.76 9.29 2.36
C GLN A 176 -11.34 9.83 2.49
N ARG A 177 -10.69 9.61 3.60
CA ARG A 177 -9.36 10.15 3.92
C ARG A 177 -8.49 9.11 4.64
N GLY A 178 -7.17 9.22 4.46
CA GLY A 178 -6.17 8.42 5.14
C GLY A 178 -5.22 9.31 5.95
N GLY A 179 -5.16 9.12 7.26
CA GLY A 179 -4.20 9.82 8.11
C GLY A 179 -2.78 9.28 7.90
N ILE A 180 -1.78 10.18 7.93
CA ILE A 180 -0.35 9.84 7.87
C ILE A 180 0.45 10.71 8.83
N ASP A 181 1.38 10.13 9.57
CA ASP A 181 2.37 10.86 10.34
C ASP A 181 3.35 11.59 9.41
N GLU A 182 3.75 12.81 9.78
CA GLU A 182 4.64 13.66 8.97
C GLU A 182 5.99 12.98 8.65
N ARG A 183 6.52 12.17 9.57
CA ARG A 183 7.78 11.44 9.35
C ARG A 183 7.59 10.30 8.33
N MET A 184 6.46 9.59 8.40
CA MET A 184 6.12 8.56 7.41
C MET A 184 5.89 9.18 6.04
N LEU A 185 5.23 10.35 5.97
CA LEU A 185 5.06 11.09 4.72
C LEU A 185 6.41 11.47 4.11
N ALA A 186 7.34 11.98 4.92
CA ALA A 186 8.69 12.30 4.46
C ALA A 186 9.44 11.06 3.95
N ALA A 187 9.33 9.93 4.66
CA ALA A 187 9.94 8.67 4.25
C ALA A 187 9.37 8.17 2.91
N LEU A 188 8.05 8.15 2.74
CA LEU A 188 7.42 7.75 1.48
C LEU A 188 7.76 8.70 0.33
N ASN A 189 7.84 10.01 0.59
CA ASN A 189 8.30 10.97 -0.40
C ASN A 189 9.76 10.74 -0.82
N SER A 190 10.63 10.26 0.07
CA SER A 190 12.01 9.91 -0.28
C SER A 190 12.09 8.74 -1.27
N PHE A 191 11.20 7.75 -1.14
CA PHE A 191 11.06 6.70 -2.16
C PHE A 191 10.50 7.26 -3.46
N ALA A 192 9.43 8.06 -3.40
CA ALA A 192 8.82 8.67 -4.58
C ALA A 192 9.83 9.55 -5.35
N ALA A 193 10.70 10.27 -4.66
CA ALA A 193 11.72 11.11 -5.28
C ALA A 193 12.71 10.33 -6.16
N ARG A 194 12.92 9.03 -5.92
CA ARG A 194 13.78 8.19 -6.76
C ARG A 194 13.24 7.98 -8.18
N THR A 195 12.00 8.32 -8.44
CA THR A 195 11.38 8.26 -9.77
C THR A 195 11.63 9.51 -10.60
N TYR A 196 12.07 10.60 -10.00
CA TYR A 196 12.32 11.84 -10.71
C TYR A 196 13.68 11.78 -11.43
N VAL A 197 13.68 12.16 -12.68
CA VAL A 197 14.92 12.38 -13.42
C VAL A 197 15.59 13.63 -12.86
N PRO A 198 16.88 13.58 -12.47
CA PRO A 198 17.58 14.78 -12.04
C PRO A 198 17.48 15.87 -13.11
N GLU A 199 17.23 17.11 -12.69
CA GLU A 199 17.28 18.24 -13.60
C GLU A 199 18.69 18.34 -14.23
N SER A 200 18.76 18.30 -15.54
CA SER A 200 19.97 18.59 -16.29
C SER A 200 19.87 19.98 -16.92
N GLU A 201 20.99 20.66 -17.11
CA GLU A 201 21.01 21.92 -17.86
C GLU A 201 20.34 21.81 -19.23
N ARG A 202 20.48 20.65 -19.86
CA ARG A 202 19.86 20.33 -21.14
C ARG A 202 18.33 20.22 -21.05
N SER A 203 17.77 19.76 -19.93
CA SER A 203 16.32 19.71 -19.72
C SER A 203 15.76 21.09 -19.39
N ARG A 204 16.53 21.96 -18.70
CA ARG A 204 16.16 23.36 -18.45
C ARG A 204 16.10 24.17 -19.74
N LEU A 205 17.07 23.98 -20.64
CA LEU A 205 17.14 24.68 -21.93
C LEU A 205 16.10 24.19 -22.95
N ARG A 206 15.58 22.96 -22.81
CA ARG A 206 14.60 22.35 -23.72
C ARG A 206 13.21 22.14 -23.11
N GLY A 207 13.03 22.52 -21.84
CA GLY A 207 11.74 22.38 -21.13
C GLY A 207 10.66 23.26 -21.78
N ALA A 208 9.43 22.77 -21.73
CA ALA A 208 8.25 23.51 -22.19
C ALA A 208 8.08 24.77 -21.32
N GLY A 209 8.57 25.90 -21.77
CA GLY A 209 8.58 27.19 -21.08
C GLY A 209 9.80 28.04 -21.39
N GLY A 210 10.84 27.50 -22.02
CA GLY A 210 11.90 28.30 -22.64
C GLY A 210 11.36 28.95 -23.91
N GLY A 211 10.52 29.99 -23.76
CA GLY A 211 10.05 30.80 -24.89
C GLY A 211 11.28 31.34 -25.62
N ARG A 212 11.37 31.11 -26.93
CA ARG A 212 12.16 31.94 -27.79
C ARG A 212 11.66 33.38 -27.55
N VAL A 213 12.53 34.22 -27.03
CA VAL A 213 12.35 35.66 -27.18
C VAL A 213 12.57 35.86 -28.66
N ASP A 214 11.48 36.17 -29.40
CA ASP A 214 11.57 36.66 -30.73
C ASP A 214 12.17 38.07 -30.62
N ASP A 215 13.49 38.20 -30.80
CA ASP A 215 14.15 39.45 -31.04
C ASP A 215 13.85 39.84 -32.51
N GLU A 216 12.96 40.84 -32.69
CA GLU A 216 12.91 41.67 -33.88
C GLU A 216 14.11 42.59 -33.97
#